data_ba9b2b3e5b5e7141e9e5bbf73352d56a
#
_entry.id   ba9b2b3e5b5e7141e9e5bbf73352d56a
#
_cell.length_a   1.000
_cell.length_b   1.000
_cell.length_c   1.000
_cell.angle_alpha   90.00
_cell.angle_beta   90.00
_cell.angle_gamma   90.00
#
_symmetry.space_group_name_H-M   'P 1'
#
loop_
_entity.id
_entity.type
_entity.pdbx_description
1 polymer ?
#
loop_
_entity_poly.entity_id
_entity_poly.type
_entity_poly.pdbx_seq_one_letter_code
_entity_poly.pdbx_strand_id
1 'polypeptide(L)'
;VDAATAADEDIIADLRAHLEAGGTLGEWSEVGPSELAAAHALAHYFYGLDQYDTAAQLFLWLIAMAPHDRQYQLGIAAVRKMQGRYVEAVDYYIAALALDVEDASAAFYLAECLLHLGLRDQARDMFEMSIHYAQPDQAEMRKKALAFLTLLGAQPAAGSAANGGRS
;
A
#
# COMPACT_ATOMS: atom_id res chain seq x y z
N VAL A 1 14.94 27.16 -33.17
CA VAL A 1 14.80 26.44 -31.90
C VAL A 1 14.34 27.48 -30.89
N ASP A 2 13.14 27.28 -30.38
CA ASP A 2 12.42 28.26 -29.54
C ASP A 2 13.09 28.35 -28.15
N ALA A 3 13.24 29.56 -27.60
CA ALA A 3 13.85 29.76 -26.26
C ALA A 3 13.09 29.03 -25.15
N ALA A 4 11.81 28.73 -25.35
CA ALA A 4 10.99 27.88 -24.46
C ALA A 4 11.49 26.45 -24.40
N THR A 5 11.87 25.83 -25.53
CA THR A 5 12.37 24.45 -25.60
C THR A 5 13.72 24.28 -24.91
N ALA A 6 14.60 25.26 -24.95
CA ALA A 6 15.89 25.21 -24.27
C ALA A 6 15.74 25.30 -22.73
N ALA A 7 14.82 26.16 -22.24
CA ALA A 7 14.51 26.28 -20.82
C ALA A 7 13.87 24.98 -20.26
N ASP A 8 13.02 24.33 -21.04
CA ASP A 8 12.41 23.04 -20.65
C ASP A 8 13.45 21.92 -20.61
N GLU A 9 14.42 21.89 -21.52
CA GLU A 9 15.52 20.93 -21.51
C GLU A 9 16.43 21.10 -20.29
N ASP A 10 16.72 22.34 -19.88
CA ASP A 10 17.51 22.64 -18.69
C ASP A 10 16.78 22.20 -17.39
N ILE A 11 15.48 22.46 -17.28
CA ILE A 11 14.65 22.03 -16.15
C ILE A 11 14.62 20.51 -16.03
N ILE A 12 14.46 19.80 -17.16
CA ILE A 12 14.44 18.35 -17.19
C ILE A 12 15.80 17.76 -16.78
N ALA A 13 16.89 18.39 -17.23
CA ALA A 13 18.25 17.96 -16.87
C ALA A 13 18.51 18.15 -15.37
N ASP A 14 18.09 19.27 -14.78
CA ASP A 14 18.22 19.56 -13.35
C ASP A 14 17.41 18.59 -12.50
N LEU A 15 16.14 18.38 -12.84
CA LEU A 15 15.29 17.39 -12.15
C LEU A 15 15.89 15.99 -12.21
N ARG A 16 16.40 15.58 -13.37
CA ARG A 16 17.05 14.27 -13.52
C ARG A 16 18.25 14.15 -12.60
N ALA A 17 19.15 15.13 -12.60
CA ALA A 17 20.33 15.14 -11.75
C ALA A 17 19.96 15.07 -10.26
N HIS A 18 18.92 15.79 -9.84
CA HIS A 18 18.41 15.78 -8.48
C HIS A 18 17.90 14.37 -8.08
N LEU A 19 17.10 13.71 -8.94
CA LEU A 19 16.58 12.37 -8.70
C LEU A 19 17.68 11.31 -8.71
N GLU A 20 18.67 11.41 -9.62
CA GLU A 20 19.83 10.51 -9.67
C GLU A 20 20.71 10.62 -8.43
N ALA A 21 20.76 11.80 -7.80
CA ALA A 21 21.42 12.02 -6.52
C ALA A 21 20.65 11.49 -5.30
N GLY A 22 19.46 10.90 -5.51
CA GLY A 22 18.61 10.36 -4.44
C GLY A 22 17.63 11.36 -3.83
N GLY A 23 17.51 12.56 -4.40
CA GLY A 23 16.50 13.54 -4.01
C GLY A 23 15.08 13.14 -4.43
N THR A 24 14.08 13.76 -3.82
CA THR A 24 12.66 13.54 -4.14
C THR A 24 12.09 14.65 -5.02
N LEU A 25 10.99 14.36 -5.71
CA LEU A 25 10.28 15.37 -6.48
C LEU A 25 9.74 16.50 -5.58
N GLY A 26 9.34 16.18 -4.35
CA GLY A 26 8.88 17.17 -3.37
C GLY A 26 9.98 18.17 -2.99
N GLU A 27 11.19 17.68 -2.73
CA GLU A 27 12.36 18.53 -2.43
C GLU A 27 12.70 19.44 -3.62
N TRP A 28 12.68 18.90 -4.83
CA TRP A 28 12.97 19.68 -6.03
C TRP A 28 11.90 20.75 -6.32
N SER A 29 10.62 20.43 -6.12
CA SER A 29 9.48 21.34 -6.37
C SER A 29 9.17 22.28 -5.20
N GLU A 30 9.95 22.23 -4.12
CA GLU A 30 9.77 23.05 -2.91
C GLU A 30 8.38 22.88 -2.25
N VAL A 31 7.75 21.70 -2.40
CA VAL A 31 6.50 21.40 -1.71
C VAL A 31 6.76 21.22 -0.22
N GLY A 32 6.16 22.09 0.57
CA GLY A 32 6.37 22.12 2.01
C GLY A 32 5.53 21.09 2.79
N PRO A 33 5.87 20.85 4.06
CA PRO A 33 5.12 19.92 4.92
C PRO A 33 3.64 20.30 5.11
N SER A 34 3.31 21.61 5.06
CA SER A 34 1.93 22.09 5.18
C SER A 34 1.07 21.73 3.99
N GLU A 35 1.63 21.81 2.78
CA GLU A 35 0.95 21.41 1.54
C GLU A 35 0.73 19.90 1.49
N LEU A 36 1.73 19.11 1.90
CA LEU A 36 1.61 17.66 2.00
C LEU A 36 0.54 17.26 3.03
N ALA A 37 0.52 17.90 4.21
CA ALA A 37 -0.47 17.63 5.25
C ALA A 37 -1.90 18.00 4.77
N ALA A 38 -2.06 19.12 4.08
CA ALA A 38 -3.35 19.53 3.53
C ALA A 38 -3.85 18.55 2.46
N ALA A 39 -2.98 18.15 1.53
CA ALA A 39 -3.31 17.15 0.51
C ALA A 39 -3.65 15.78 1.12
N HIS A 40 -2.93 15.36 2.16
CA HIS A 40 -3.21 14.12 2.89
C HIS A 40 -4.59 14.17 3.57
N ALA A 41 -4.91 15.27 4.27
CA ALA A 41 -6.22 15.44 4.88
C ALA A 41 -7.35 15.44 3.82
N LEU A 42 -7.12 16.07 2.67
CA LEU A 42 -8.07 16.09 1.56
C LEU A 42 -8.26 14.69 0.94
N ALA A 43 -7.20 13.91 0.80
CA ALA A 43 -7.27 12.52 0.33
C ALA A 43 -8.15 11.66 1.25
N HIS A 44 -7.97 11.78 2.57
CA HIS A 44 -8.81 11.10 3.56
C HIS A 44 -10.27 11.59 3.52
N TYR A 45 -10.50 12.88 3.32
CA TYR A 45 -11.84 13.42 3.17
C TYR A 45 -12.58 12.78 1.98
N PHE A 46 -11.96 12.71 0.81
CA PHE A 46 -12.55 12.06 -0.36
C PHE A 46 -12.71 10.55 -0.19
N TYR A 47 -11.78 9.89 0.50
CA TYR A 47 -11.92 8.48 0.88
C TYR A 47 -13.18 8.26 1.75
N GLY A 48 -13.43 9.13 2.72
CA GLY A 48 -14.61 9.07 3.58
C GLY A 48 -15.95 9.36 2.88
N LEU A 49 -15.88 9.98 1.69
CA LEU A 49 -17.05 10.22 0.80
C LEU A 49 -17.21 9.15 -0.28
N ASP A 50 -16.47 8.04 -0.20
CA ASP A 50 -16.42 6.96 -1.21
C ASP A 50 -15.94 7.44 -2.60
N GLN A 51 -15.33 8.63 -2.69
CA GLN A 51 -14.76 9.19 -3.92
C GLN A 51 -13.34 8.66 -4.13
N TYR A 52 -13.24 7.34 -4.31
CA TYR A 52 -11.97 6.62 -4.35
C TYR A 52 -11.04 7.03 -5.49
N ASP A 53 -11.57 7.43 -6.64
CA ASP A 53 -10.74 7.87 -7.77
C ASP A 53 -10.02 9.19 -7.46
N THR A 54 -10.71 10.14 -6.83
CA THR A 54 -10.11 11.42 -6.41
C THR A 54 -9.12 11.20 -5.27
N ALA A 55 -9.47 10.38 -4.28
CA ALA A 55 -8.57 10.02 -3.19
C ALA A 55 -7.29 9.34 -3.72
N ALA A 56 -7.42 8.43 -4.70
CA ALA A 56 -6.27 7.77 -5.33
C ALA A 56 -5.33 8.77 -6.00
N GLN A 57 -5.85 9.73 -6.76
CA GLN A 57 -5.02 10.75 -7.42
C GLN A 57 -4.20 11.56 -6.41
N LEU A 58 -4.81 11.94 -5.27
CA LEU A 58 -4.14 12.68 -4.22
C LEU A 58 -3.06 11.84 -3.52
N PHE A 59 -3.36 10.57 -3.17
CA PHE A 59 -2.34 9.69 -2.57
C PHE A 59 -1.19 9.40 -3.52
N LEU A 60 -1.46 9.20 -4.82
CA LEU A 60 -0.39 9.00 -5.82
C LEU A 60 0.47 10.26 -5.96
N TRP A 61 -0.13 11.45 -5.93
CA TRP A 61 0.62 12.70 -5.93
C TRP A 61 1.49 12.81 -4.66
N LEU A 62 0.95 12.49 -3.48
CA LEU A 62 1.68 12.49 -2.21
C LEU A 62 2.88 11.54 -2.24
N ILE A 63 2.73 10.33 -2.80
CA ILE A 63 3.83 9.38 -2.98
C ILE A 63 4.90 9.93 -3.93
N ALA A 64 4.50 10.60 -5.01
CA ALA A 64 5.46 11.23 -5.92
C ALA A 64 6.28 12.33 -5.23
N MET A 65 5.66 13.09 -4.31
CA MET A 65 6.34 14.15 -3.55
C MET A 65 7.20 13.60 -2.41
N ALA A 66 6.73 12.58 -1.69
CA ALA A 66 7.39 11.99 -0.53
C ALA A 66 7.25 10.44 -0.53
N PRO A 67 8.06 9.73 -1.35
CA PRO A 67 7.92 8.29 -1.59
C PRO A 67 8.18 7.42 -0.35
N HIS A 68 8.90 7.96 0.63
CA HIS A 68 9.27 7.25 1.86
C HIS A 68 8.29 7.50 3.02
N ASP A 69 7.18 8.21 2.78
CA ASP A 69 6.14 8.35 3.77
C ASP A 69 5.19 7.13 3.72
N ARG A 70 5.26 6.32 4.77
CA ARG A 70 4.45 5.10 4.91
C ARG A 70 2.94 5.38 4.88
N GLN A 71 2.49 6.51 5.43
CA GLN A 71 1.06 6.86 5.49
C GLN A 71 0.44 7.01 4.11
N TYR A 72 1.21 7.50 3.15
CA TYR A 72 0.74 7.65 1.77
C TYR A 72 0.62 6.31 1.07
N GLN A 73 1.56 5.37 1.32
CA GLN A 73 1.48 3.99 0.82
C GLN A 73 0.24 3.27 1.39
N LEU A 74 -0.03 3.42 2.70
CA LEU A 74 -1.21 2.86 3.35
C LEU A 74 -2.51 3.47 2.80
N GLY A 75 -2.51 4.77 2.56
CA GLY A 75 -3.67 5.49 2.02
C GLY A 75 -4.07 4.97 0.64
N ILE A 76 -3.13 4.89 -0.31
CA ILE A 76 -3.43 4.35 -1.64
C ILE A 76 -3.78 2.87 -1.60
N ALA A 77 -3.13 2.07 -0.75
CA ALA A 77 -3.46 0.66 -0.56
C ALA A 77 -4.91 0.47 -0.12
N ALA A 78 -5.36 1.24 0.87
CA ALA A 78 -6.74 1.24 1.35
C ALA A 78 -7.73 1.64 0.24
N VAL A 79 -7.42 2.68 -0.53
CA VAL A 79 -8.24 3.10 -1.68
C VAL A 79 -8.34 1.98 -2.72
N ARG A 80 -7.23 1.36 -3.12
CA ARG A 80 -7.21 0.25 -4.09
C ARG A 80 -7.99 -0.95 -3.60
N LYS A 81 -7.90 -1.28 -2.32
CA LYS A 81 -8.71 -2.33 -1.68
C LYS A 81 -10.21 -2.01 -1.79
N MET A 82 -10.64 -0.78 -1.49
CA MET A 82 -12.05 -0.36 -1.61
C MET A 82 -12.57 -0.37 -3.05
N GLN A 83 -11.70 -0.12 -4.03
CA GLN A 83 -12.01 -0.27 -5.45
C GLN A 83 -12.04 -1.73 -5.94
N GLY A 84 -11.73 -2.72 -5.09
CA GLY A 84 -11.59 -4.12 -5.47
C GLY A 84 -10.32 -4.43 -6.28
N ARG A 85 -9.39 -3.48 -6.38
CA ARG A 85 -8.11 -3.62 -7.11
C ARG A 85 -7.07 -4.27 -6.20
N TYR A 86 -7.34 -5.53 -5.79
CA TYR A 86 -6.57 -6.20 -4.75
C TYR A 86 -5.10 -6.43 -5.10
N VAL A 87 -4.76 -6.68 -6.37
CA VAL A 87 -3.36 -6.83 -6.81
C VAL A 87 -2.57 -5.55 -6.53
N GLU A 88 -3.08 -4.40 -6.92
CA GLU A 88 -2.43 -3.12 -6.67
C GLU A 88 -2.40 -2.77 -5.17
N ALA A 89 -3.46 -3.10 -4.43
CA ALA A 89 -3.47 -2.91 -2.98
C ALA A 89 -2.35 -3.71 -2.30
N VAL A 90 -2.11 -4.95 -2.73
CA VAL A 90 -1.00 -5.80 -2.24
C VAL A 90 0.35 -5.11 -2.45
N ASP A 91 0.61 -4.56 -3.64
CA ASP A 91 1.89 -3.90 -3.95
C ASP A 91 2.14 -2.71 -3.01
N TYR A 92 1.12 -1.89 -2.75
CA TYR A 92 1.25 -0.74 -1.86
C TYR A 92 1.33 -1.13 -0.37
N TYR A 93 0.62 -2.18 0.09
CA TYR A 93 0.80 -2.68 1.46
C TYR A 93 2.20 -3.28 1.66
N ILE A 94 2.77 -3.97 0.67
CA ILE A 94 4.15 -4.45 0.70
C ILE A 94 5.12 -3.25 0.77
N ALA A 95 4.91 -2.20 -0.01
CA ALA A 95 5.71 -0.99 0.05
C ALA A 95 5.65 -0.32 1.44
N ALA A 96 4.47 -0.27 2.07
CA ALA A 96 4.31 0.23 3.42
C ALA A 96 5.07 -0.63 4.46
N LEU A 97 5.00 -1.96 4.35
CA LEU A 97 5.73 -2.89 5.21
C LEU A 97 7.25 -2.83 5.00
N ALA A 98 7.71 -2.49 3.79
CA ALA A 98 9.14 -2.27 3.55
C ALA A 98 9.67 -1.02 4.30
N LEU A 99 8.80 -0.04 4.60
CA LEU A 99 9.13 1.14 5.39
C LEU A 99 8.98 0.90 6.90
N ASP A 100 8.10 -0.01 7.31
CA ASP A 100 7.88 -0.39 8.71
C ASP A 100 7.35 -1.84 8.78
N VAL A 101 8.25 -2.78 9.01
CA VAL A 101 7.95 -4.23 9.05
C VAL A 101 7.05 -4.61 10.22
N GLU A 102 6.98 -3.79 11.27
CA GLU A 102 6.20 -4.06 12.48
C GLU A 102 4.77 -3.49 12.41
N ASP A 103 4.37 -2.93 11.26
CA ASP A 103 3.01 -2.44 11.09
C ASP A 103 1.98 -3.59 11.02
N ALA A 104 1.42 -3.92 12.17
CA ALA A 104 0.40 -4.95 12.31
C ALA A 104 -0.85 -4.68 11.46
N SER A 105 -1.23 -3.40 11.27
CA SER A 105 -2.39 -3.02 10.46
C SER A 105 -2.14 -3.25 8.97
N ALA A 106 -0.96 -2.86 8.48
CA ALA A 106 -0.57 -3.11 7.10
C ALA A 106 -0.57 -4.62 6.79
N ALA A 107 0.01 -5.43 7.68
CA ALA A 107 0.02 -6.90 7.56
C ALA A 107 -1.40 -7.48 7.54
N PHE A 108 -2.29 -6.99 8.41
CA PHE A 108 -3.68 -7.41 8.46
C PHE A 108 -4.43 -7.14 7.15
N TYR A 109 -4.34 -5.92 6.64
CA TYR A 109 -5.04 -5.54 5.40
C TYR A 109 -4.42 -6.16 4.15
N LEU A 110 -3.11 -6.41 4.15
CA LEU A 110 -2.44 -7.21 3.13
C LEU A 110 -3.00 -8.64 3.12
N ALA A 111 -3.15 -9.27 4.28
CA ALA A 111 -3.71 -10.60 4.39
C ALA A 111 -5.14 -10.68 3.84
N GLU A 112 -5.99 -9.68 4.13
CA GLU A 112 -7.33 -9.62 3.55
C GLU A 112 -7.30 -9.55 2.01
N CYS A 113 -6.41 -8.71 1.43
CA CYS A 113 -6.26 -8.61 -0.02
C CYS A 113 -5.78 -9.94 -0.62
N LEU A 114 -4.83 -10.62 0.01
CA LEU A 114 -4.33 -11.93 -0.42
C LEU A 114 -5.44 -13.00 -0.38
N LEU A 115 -6.35 -12.95 0.60
CA LEU A 115 -7.53 -13.83 0.64
C LEU A 115 -8.45 -13.60 -0.55
N HIS A 116 -8.72 -12.36 -0.91
CA HIS A 116 -9.51 -12.03 -2.10
C HIS A 116 -8.88 -12.53 -3.40
N LEU A 117 -7.55 -12.63 -3.43
CA LEU A 117 -6.80 -13.19 -4.55
C LEU A 117 -6.66 -14.73 -4.50
N GLY A 118 -7.19 -15.39 -3.46
CA GLY A 118 -7.09 -16.83 -3.29
C GLY A 118 -5.73 -17.33 -2.77
N LEU A 119 -4.82 -16.43 -2.41
CA LEU A 119 -3.46 -16.70 -1.95
C LEU A 119 -3.45 -17.02 -0.45
N ARG A 120 -4.05 -18.17 -0.09
CA ARG A 120 -4.39 -18.55 1.30
C ARG A 120 -3.18 -18.71 2.21
N ASP A 121 -2.10 -19.32 1.72
CA ASP A 121 -0.91 -19.58 2.55
C ASP A 121 -0.18 -18.27 2.85
N GLN A 122 -0.04 -17.39 1.87
CA GLN A 122 0.51 -16.05 2.06
C GLN A 122 -0.37 -15.20 3.00
N ALA A 123 -1.69 -15.29 2.87
CA ALA A 123 -2.61 -14.60 3.77
C ALA A 123 -2.46 -15.09 5.23
N ARG A 124 -2.25 -16.39 5.44
CA ARG A 124 -1.98 -16.96 6.77
C ARG A 124 -0.75 -16.33 7.39
N ASP A 125 0.37 -16.31 6.65
CA ASP A 125 1.63 -15.75 7.13
C ASP A 125 1.47 -14.27 7.53
N MET A 126 0.72 -13.50 6.76
CA MET A 126 0.47 -12.09 7.05
C MET A 126 -0.47 -11.87 8.24
N PHE A 127 -1.48 -12.73 8.45
CA PHE A 127 -2.29 -12.68 9.68
C PHE A 127 -1.46 -13.05 10.92
N GLU A 128 -0.59 -14.05 10.84
CA GLU A 128 0.32 -14.40 11.93
C GLU A 128 1.27 -13.23 12.25
N MET A 129 1.82 -12.57 11.25
CA MET A 129 2.65 -11.38 11.40
C MET A 129 1.86 -10.23 12.06
N SER A 130 0.63 -9.99 11.61
CA SER A 130 -0.27 -8.98 12.21
C SER A 130 -0.51 -9.24 13.71
N ILE A 131 -0.74 -10.50 14.10
CA ILE A 131 -0.94 -10.89 15.50
C ILE A 131 0.33 -10.69 16.33
N HIS A 132 1.50 -10.99 15.73
CA HIS A 132 2.79 -10.88 16.39
C HIS A 132 3.12 -9.44 16.76
N TYR A 133 2.86 -8.48 15.87
CA TYR A 133 3.17 -7.06 16.06
C TYR A 133 2.00 -6.24 16.63
N ALA A 134 0.80 -6.83 16.78
CA ALA A 134 -0.37 -6.11 17.26
C ALA A 134 -0.15 -5.51 18.66
N GLN A 135 -0.35 -4.21 18.77
CA GLN A 135 -0.30 -3.47 20.02
C GLN A 135 -1.58 -3.70 20.86
N PRO A 136 -1.57 -3.40 22.18
CA PRO A 136 -2.72 -3.64 23.06
C PRO A 136 -4.01 -2.93 22.63
N ASP A 137 -3.91 -1.75 22.00
CA ASP A 137 -5.03 -0.98 21.46
C ASP A 137 -5.63 -1.59 20.17
N GLN A 138 -4.92 -2.52 19.53
CA GLN A 138 -5.34 -3.25 18.31
C GLN A 138 -6.01 -4.60 18.63
N ALA A 139 -6.55 -4.79 19.82
CA ALA A 139 -7.13 -6.06 20.29
C ALA A 139 -8.24 -6.59 19.36
N GLU A 140 -9.10 -5.74 18.82
CA GLU A 140 -10.18 -6.14 17.90
C GLU A 140 -9.63 -6.61 16.55
N MET A 141 -8.59 -5.97 16.01
CA MET A 141 -7.91 -6.41 14.80
C MET A 141 -7.25 -7.77 15.02
N ARG A 142 -6.56 -7.95 16.15
CA ARG A 142 -5.94 -9.22 16.54
C ARG A 142 -6.98 -10.35 16.64
N LYS A 143 -8.15 -10.07 17.22
CA LYS A 143 -9.26 -11.04 17.31
C LYS A 143 -9.77 -11.45 15.93
N LYS A 144 -9.92 -10.48 15.02
CA LYS A 144 -10.30 -10.75 13.61
C LYS A 144 -9.26 -11.62 12.91
N ALA A 145 -7.97 -11.32 13.06
CA ALA A 145 -6.89 -12.10 12.47
C ALA A 145 -6.90 -13.56 12.96
N LEU A 146 -7.11 -13.80 14.26
CA LEU A 146 -7.26 -15.14 14.84
C LEU A 146 -8.47 -15.89 14.25
N ALA A 147 -9.60 -15.21 14.04
CA ALA A 147 -10.77 -15.81 13.41
C ALA A 147 -10.49 -16.23 11.96
N PHE A 148 -9.79 -15.38 11.19
CA PHE A 148 -9.35 -15.74 9.83
C PHE A 148 -8.40 -16.95 9.83
N LEU A 149 -7.42 -17.00 10.74
CA LEU A 149 -6.52 -18.16 10.86
C LEU A 149 -7.28 -19.45 11.18
N THR A 150 -8.28 -19.38 12.05
CA THR A 150 -9.14 -20.53 12.37
C THR A 150 -9.89 -21.02 11.14
N LEU A 151 -10.46 -20.10 10.34
CA LEU A 151 -11.17 -20.43 9.09
C LEU A 151 -10.21 -21.02 8.04
N LEU A 152 -8.99 -20.49 7.95
CA LEU A 152 -7.96 -20.99 7.03
C LEU A 152 -7.48 -22.39 7.42
N GLY A 153 -7.39 -22.69 8.71
CA GLY A 153 -7.03 -24.02 9.23
C GLY A 153 -8.16 -25.06 9.10
N ALA A 154 -9.42 -24.64 9.14
CA ALA A 154 -10.58 -25.52 9.04
C ALA A 154 -10.90 -26.00 7.61
N GLN A 155 -10.33 -25.37 6.57
CA GLN A 155 -10.54 -25.77 5.17
C GLN A 155 -9.36 -26.63 4.70
N PRO A 156 -9.61 -27.81 4.05
CA PRO A 156 -8.53 -28.62 3.50
C PRO A 156 -7.74 -27.82 2.47
N ALA A 157 -6.41 -27.96 2.50
CA ALA A 157 -5.54 -27.38 1.48
C ALA A 157 -6.05 -27.77 0.10
N ALA A 158 -6.44 -26.80 -0.72
CA ALA A 158 -6.84 -27.03 -2.10
C ALA A 158 -5.61 -27.49 -2.88
N GLY A 159 -5.42 -28.80 -3.05
CA GLY A 159 -4.32 -29.29 -3.89
C GLY A 159 -3.75 -30.67 -3.59
N SER A 160 -4.43 -31.54 -2.85
CA SER A 160 -3.94 -32.93 -2.70
C SER A 160 -4.85 -34.01 -3.32
N ALA A 161 -5.54 -33.68 -4.40
CA ALA A 161 -6.36 -34.66 -5.09
C ALA A 161 -6.07 -34.67 -6.59
N ALA A 162 -4.96 -35.26 -7.00
CA ALA A 162 -4.81 -35.92 -8.30
C ALA A 162 -3.39 -36.49 -8.46
N ASN A 163 -3.07 -37.59 -7.81
CA ASN A 163 -2.30 -38.64 -8.45
C ASN A 163 -2.37 -39.94 -7.62
N GLY A 164 -3.40 -40.69 -7.84
CA GLY A 164 -3.62 -41.99 -7.26
C GLY A 164 -4.35 -42.91 -8.23
N GLY A 165 -3.61 -43.69 -9.01
CA GLY A 165 -4.16 -44.92 -9.52
C GLY A 165 -4.45 -45.00 -11.01
N ARG A 166 -3.48 -45.50 -11.77
CA ARG A 166 -3.76 -46.54 -12.78
C ARG A 166 -2.57 -47.48 -12.80
N SER A 167 -2.81 -48.63 -12.21
CA SER A 167 -2.13 -49.87 -12.58
C SER A 167 -2.83 -50.46 -13.80
#